data_1f22d6e4e4096e26112758052df8c947
#
_entry.id   1f22d6e4e4096e26112758052df8c947
#
_cell.length_a   1.000
_cell.length_b   1.000
_cell.length_c   1.000
_cell.angle_alpha   90.00
_cell.angle_beta   90.00
_cell.angle_gamma   90.00
#
_symmetry.space_group_name_H-M   'P 1'
#
loop_
_entity.id
_entity.type
_entity.pdbx_description
1 polymer ?
#
loop_
_entity_poly.entity_id
_entity_poly.type
_entity_poly.pdbx_seq_one_letter_code
_entity_poly.pdbx_strand_id
1 'polypeptide(L)'
;MISIFDIFKIGIGPSSSHTVGPMKAAAAFADLLHAENLDIQVARIVIEVYGSLALTGIGHGTFDALLLGLEGSLPHDIPLADIPQRLERIRTQHVLKLNGREMAFDPEKDLDVRGDKVLPKHPNGLNFIAYHSDGQKLKEQIYYSVGGGFVVTDEGFAQEAQENADVPYPYKNCDELLAQCRLNQLNISEVVLANEAALAGCDEAEVRRRVAAVADVMENCIKRGLGAEGQLPGGLNVRRRAPQLAAKLKVLRESEIVNTQLWPMVYAMAVNEENAAGGRVVTAPTNGAAGIIPAVLHYFRKFNPHANQSRVEDFLLTAGAIGILYKTNASISGADVGCQGEVGVACSMAAGAYAEVIGGTPKQVENAAEMAMEHHLGLTCDPVGGLVQIPCIERNGIAAEKALKLATLALLEDGTDKKVSLDEVIQTMLQTGRDMKATYKETSLAGLAITLQKKAIPVSVRVVEC
;
A
#
# COMPACT_ATOMS: atom_id res chain seq x y z
N MET A 1 -11.37 -1.01 16.55
CA MET A 1 -10.38 -0.02 16.06
C MET A 1 -9.38 -0.72 15.15
N ILE A 2 -8.94 -0.11 14.05
CA ILE A 2 -7.91 -0.64 13.14
C ILE A 2 -6.54 -0.44 13.80
N SER A 3 -5.64 -1.43 13.68
CA SER A 3 -4.26 -1.32 14.16
C SER A 3 -3.38 -0.55 13.16
N ILE A 4 -2.34 0.15 13.64
CA ILE A 4 -1.30 0.71 12.75
C ILE A 4 -0.60 -0.38 11.92
N PHE A 5 -0.52 -1.60 12.42
CA PHE A 5 0.05 -2.74 11.68
C PHE A 5 -0.84 -3.23 10.54
N ASP A 6 -2.10 -2.77 10.51
CA ASP A 6 -2.98 -2.93 9.35
C ASP A 6 -2.74 -1.85 8.29
N ILE A 7 -2.19 -0.70 8.66
CA ILE A 7 -1.76 0.36 7.76
C ILE A 7 -0.35 0.06 7.22
N PHE A 8 0.56 -0.39 8.10
CA PHE A 8 1.95 -0.74 7.77
C PHE A 8 2.11 -2.25 7.65
N LYS A 9 1.90 -2.79 6.45
CA LYS A 9 2.06 -4.23 6.18
C LYS A 9 3.35 -4.49 5.45
N ILE A 10 4.18 -5.38 5.99
CA ILE A 10 5.33 -5.90 5.26
C ILE A 10 4.81 -6.81 4.15
N GLY A 11 5.27 -6.58 2.92
CA GLY A 11 4.82 -7.34 1.76
C GLY A 11 5.78 -7.23 0.58
N ILE A 12 5.25 -7.50 -0.59
CA ILE A 12 5.98 -7.41 -1.86
C ILE A 12 5.27 -6.47 -2.82
N GLY A 13 6.04 -5.87 -3.74
CA GLY A 13 5.48 -5.08 -4.83
C GLY A 13 4.79 -5.95 -5.92
N PRO A 14 4.16 -5.29 -6.90
CA PRO A 14 4.09 -3.84 -7.02
C PRO A 14 2.86 -3.19 -6.37
N SER A 15 1.79 -3.95 -6.03
CA SER A 15 0.50 -3.37 -5.61
C SER A 15 -0.07 -4.02 -4.34
N SER A 16 -0.59 -3.20 -3.43
CA SER A 16 -1.27 -3.71 -2.24
C SER A 16 -2.63 -4.33 -2.56
N SER A 17 -3.41 -3.72 -3.47
CA SER A 17 -4.72 -4.21 -3.87
C SER A 17 -4.66 -5.32 -4.91
N HIS A 18 -3.67 -5.28 -5.82
CA HIS A 18 -3.59 -6.20 -6.98
C HIS A 18 -2.53 -7.30 -6.82
N THR A 19 -1.62 -7.22 -5.84
CA THR A 19 -0.61 -8.26 -5.55
C THR A 19 -0.81 -8.83 -4.15
N VAL A 20 -0.67 -7.99 -3.11
CA VAL A 20 -0.74 -8.41 -1.70
C VAL A 20 -2.11 -8.98 -1.35
N GLY A 21 -3.19 -8.29 -1.73
CA GLY A 21 -4.56 -8.73 -1.49
C GLY A 21 -4.87 -10.07 -2.17
N PRO A 22 -4.70 -10.22 -3.48
CA PRO A 22 -4.89 -11.50 -4.18
C PRO A 22 -4.06 -12.65 -3.63
N MET A 23 -2.79 -12.43 -3.27
CA MET A 23 -1.96 -13.46 -2.65
C MET A 23 -2.56 -13.94 -1.32
N LYS A 24 -3.00 -13.00 -0.45
CA LYS A 24 -3.65 -13.32 0.82
C LYS A 24 -4.99 -14.02 0.63
N ALA A 25 -5.79 -13.61 -0.36
CA ALA A 25 -7.06 -14.26 -0.67
C ALA A 25 -6.85 -15.71 -1.11
N ALA A 26 -5.86 -15.95 -1.97
CA ALA A 26 -5.54 -17.29 -2.45
C ALA A 26 -4.99 -18.19 -1.33
N ALA A 27 -4.13 -17.66 -0.45
CA ALA A 27 -3.65 -18.38 0.73
C ALA A 27 -4.80 -18.71 1.70
N ALA A 28 -5.67 -17.74 1.97
CA ALA A 28 -6.84 -17.95 2.83
C ALA A 28 -7.79 -19.02 2.26
N PHE A 29 -7.94 -19.10 0.93
CA PHE A 29 -8.73 -20.16 0.31
C PHE A 29 -8.06 -21.54 0.45
N ALA A 30 -6.73 -21.63 0.28
CA ALA A 30 -5.99 -22.86 0.51
C ALA A 30 -6.09 -23.33 1.98
N ASP A 31 -5.96 -22.40 2.93
CA ASP A 31 -6.14 -22.66 4.36
C ASP A 31 -7.58 -23.13 4.69
N LEU A 32 -8.59 -22.51 4.06
CA LEU A 32 -10.01 -22.90 4.22
C LEU A 32 -10.23 -24.34 3.75
N LEU A 33 -9.69 -24.72 2.60
CA LEU A 33 -9.78 -26.10 2.09
C LEU A 33 -9.12 -27.09 3.04
N HIS A 34 -7.97 -26.73 3.61
CA HIS A 34 -7.28 -27.58 4.60
C HIS A 34 -8.06 -27.72 5.90
N ALA A 35 -8.56 -26.63 6.45
CA ALA A 35 -9.34 -26.61 7.69
C ALA A 35 -10.61 -27.46 7.59
N GLU A 36 -11.23 -27.50 6.40
CA GLU A 36 -12.41 -28.32 6.13
C GLU A 36 -12.07 -29.76 5.65
N ASN A 37 -10.79 -30.14 5.59
CA ASN A 37 -10.29 -31.43 5.08
C ASN A 37 -10.73 -31.72 3.63
N LEU A 38 -10.87 -30.70 2.82
CA LEU A 38 -11.25 -30.80 1.39
C LEU A 38 -10.04 -30.85 0.47
N ASP A 39 -8.87 -30.31 0.87
CA ASP A 39 -7.67 -30.16 0.06
C ASP A 39 -7.19 -31.48 -0.58
N ILE A 40 -7.36 -32.61 0.12
CA ILE A 40 -7.03 -33.96 -0.39
C ILE A 40 -7.99 -34.44 -1.48
N GLN A 41 -9.20 -33.90 -1.56
CA GLN A 41 -10.25 -34.26 -2.51
C GLN A 41 -10.26 -33.36 -3.75
N VAL A 42 -9.59 -32.20 -3.67
CA VAL A 42 -9.54 -31.24 -4.78
C VAL A 42 -8.77 -31.81 -5.95
N ALA A 43 -9.41 -31.91 -7.11
CA ALA A 43 -8.80 -32.28 -8.37
C ALA A 43 -8.56 -31.07 -9.29
N ARG A 44 -9.35 -30.00 -9.16
CA ARG A 44 -9.22 -28.77 -9.95
C ARG A 44 -9.61 -27.54 -9.12
N ILE A 45 -8.91 -26.43 -9.32
CA ILE A 45 -9.29 -25.12 -8.81
C ILE A 45 -9.46 -24.18 -10.00
N VAL A 46 -10.56 -23.41 -10.03
CA VAL A 46 -10.78 -22.32 -10.98
C VAL A 46 -10.80 -21.02 -10.20
N ILE A 47 -10.12 -19.99 -10.72
CA ILE A 47 -10.11 -18.65 -10.13
C ILE A 47 -10.72 -17.68 -11.15
N GLU A 48 -11.86 -17.09 -10.80
CA GLU A 48 -12.46 -16.01 -11.57
C GLU A 48 -11.96 -14.67 -11.04
N VAL A 49 -11.38 -13.86 -11.93
CA VAL A 49 -10.80 -12.55 -11.59
C VAL A 49 -11.65 -11.46 -12.24
N TYR A 50 -12.12 -10.49 -11.42
CA TYR A 50 -13.10 -9.50 -11.85
C TYR A 50 -12.56 -8.07 -11.86
N GLY A 51 -13.22 -7.21 -12.67
CA GLY A 51 -13.08 -5.76 -12.67
C GLY A 51 -11.64 -5.26 -12.78
N SER A 52 -11.22 -4.37 -11.89
CA SER A 52 -9.88 -3.76 -11.95
C SER A 52 -8.75 -4.79 -11.81
N LEU A 53 -8.93 -5.84 -11.00
CA LEU A 53 -7.95 -6.94 -10.88
C LEU A 53 -7.70 -7.65 -12.23
N ALA A 54 -8.74 -7.80 -13.05
CA ALA A 54 -8.64 -8.37 -14.36
C ALA A 54 -8.00 -7.41 -15.38
N LEU A 55 -8.45 -6.14 -15.38
CA LEU A 55 -8.02 -5.12 -16.34
C LEU A 55 -6.54 -4.74 -16.23
N THR A 56 -6.00 -4.68 -15.03
CA THR A 56 -4.62 -4.25 -14.76
C THR A 56 -3.75 -5.35 -14.16
N GLY A 57 -4.30 -6.56 -14.00
CA GLY A 57 -3.69 -7.66 -13.25
C GLY A 57 -2.32 -8.10 -13.77
N ILE A 58 -2.09 -8.08 -15.09
CA ILE A 58 -0.79 -8.43 -15.68
C ILE A 58 0.28 -7.45 -15.19
N GLY A 59 0.02 -6.15 -15.29
CA GLY A 59 0.98 -5.12 -14.88
C GLY A 59 1.25 -5.06 -13.39
N HIS A 60 0.29 -5.53 -12.60
CA HIS A 60 0.38 -5.57 -11.14
C HIS A 60 0.78 -6.94 -10.56
N GLY A 61 1.07 -7.95 -11.40
CA GLY A 61 1.46 -9.28 -10.94
C GLY A 61 0.35 -10.04 -10.20
N THR A 62 -0.93 -9.72 -10.47
CA THR A 62 -2.08 -10.33 -9.79
C THR A 62 -2.10 -11.84 -9.97
N PHE A 63 -1.91 -12.30 -11.20
CA PHE A 63 -1.98 -13.73 -11.51
C PHE A 63 -0.87 -14.53 -10.84
N ASP A 64 0.36 -13.99 -10.81
CA ASP A 64 1.48 -14.58 -10.10
C ASP A 64 1.24 -14.66 -8.58
N ALA A 65 0.67 -13.60 -8.02
CA ALA A 65 0.31 -13.53 -6.62
C ALA A 65 -0.75 -14.59 -6.24
N LEU A 66 -1.76 -14.81 -7.10
CA LEU A 66 -2.76 -15.86 -6.90
C LEU A 66 -2.13 -17.26 -6.87
N LEU A 67 -1.23 -17.56 -7.82
CA LEU A 67 -0.55 -18.85 -7.90
C LEU A 67 0.31 -19.11 -6.65
N LEU A 68 1.10 -18.11 -6.25
CA LEU A 68 1.96 -18.21 -5.07
C LEU A 68 1.14 -18.31 -3.76
N GLY A 69 0.00 -17.60 -3.69
CA GLY A 69 -0.91 -17.67 -2.56
C GLY A 69 -1.56 -19.05 -2.41
N LEU A 70 -2.02 -19.68 -3.51
CA LEU A 70 -2.53 -21.06 -3.46
C LEU A 70 -1.49 -22.07 -2.99
N GLU A 71 -0.20 -21.80 -3.19
CA GLU A 71 0.90 -22.58 -2.61
C GLU A 71 1.22 -22.24 -1.15
N GLY A 72 0.33 -21.50 -0.45
CA GLY A 72 0.46 -21.15 0.95
C GLY A 72 1.42 -20.00 1.25
N SER A 73 1.89 -19.26 0.23
CA SER A 73 2.79 -18.12 0.48
C SER A 73 2.03 -16.89 0.94
N LEU A 74 2.60 -16.21 1.93
CA LEU A 74 2.10 -14.91 2.38
C LEU A 74 3.06 -13.79 1.95
N PRO A 75 2.54 -12.58 1.68
CA PRO A 75 3.37 -11.48 1.16
C PRO A 75 4.51 -11.05 2.10
N HIS A 76 4.38 -11.28 3.40
CA HIS A 76 5.36 -10.82 4.39
C HIS A 76 6.56 -11.76 4.56
N ASP A 77 6.45 -13.03 4.20
CA ASP A 77 7.48 -14.05 4.45
C ASP A 77 8.02 -14.72 3.19
N ILE A 78 7.33 -14.66 2.04
CA ILE A 78 7.76 -15.33 0.80
C ILE A 78 9.22 -15.01 0.46
N PRO A 79 10.10 -16.03 0.27
CA PRO A 79 11.46 -15.81 -0.21
C PRO A 79 11.45 -15.32 -1.66
N LEU A 80 11.92 -14.08 -1.89
CA LEU A 80 11.89 -13.47 -3.23
C LEU A 80 12.69 -14.25 -4.27
N ALA A 81 13.77 -14.91 -3.84
CA ALA A 81 14.63 -15.71 -4.72
C ALA A 81 13.93 -16.94 -5.31
N ASP A 82 12.91 -17.48 -4.64
CA ASP A 82 12.21 -18.70 -5.04
C ASP A 82 11.07 -18.43 -6.02
N ILE A 83 10.60 -17.18 -6.09
CA ILE A 83 9.45 -16.78 -6.92
C ILE A 83 9.61 -17.19 -8.39
N PRO A 84 10.73 -16.87 -9.08
CA PRO A 84 10.87 -17.20 -10.50
C PRO A 84 10.78 -18.71 -10.78
N GLN A 85 11.45 -19.53 -9.97
CA GLN A 85 11.46 -20.97 -10.14
C GLN A 85 10.07 -21.60 -9.92
N ARG A 86 9.33 -21.12 -8.90
CA ARG A 86 7.98 -21.60 -8.60
C ARG A 86 7.00 -21.25 -9.72
N LEU A 87 7.01 -20.03 -10.21
CA LEU A 87 6.17 -19.58 -11.31
C LEU A 87 6.51 -20.29 -12.62
N GLU A 88 7.80 -20.52 -12.90
CA GLU A 88 8.26 -21.30 -14.06
C GLU A 88 7.67 -22.72 -14.02
N ARG A 89 7.76 -23.41 -12.89
CA ARG A 89 7.16 -24.75 -12.72
C ARG A 89 5.66 -24.74 -13.01
N ILE A 90 4.89 -23.81 -12.42
CA ILE A 90 3.44 -23.76 -12.60
C ILE A 90 3.08 -23.49 -14.05
N ARG A 91 3.79 -22.58 -14.72
CA ARG A 91 3.50 -22.20 -16.12
C ARG A 91 3.91 -23.21 -17.15
N THR A 92 5.03 -23.92 -16.93
CA THR A 92 5.58 -24.83 -17.95
C THR A 92 5.21 -26.28 -17.71
N GLN A 93 5.09 -26.69 -16.44
CA GLN A 93 4.76 -28.08 -16.08
C GLN A 93 3.29 -28.26 -15.71
N HIS A 94 2.53 -27.16 -15.57
CA HIS A 94 1.13 -27.16 -15.12
C HIS A 94 0.94 -27.87 -13.78
N VAL A 95 1.90 -27.67 -12.84
CA VAL A 95 1.89 -28.29 -11.50
C VAL A 95 1.90 -27.19 -10.44
N LEU A 96 0.87 -27.17 -9.59
CA LEU A 96 0.73 -26.33 -8.42
C LEU A 96 0.78 -27.18 -7.15
N LYS A 97 1.33 -26.66 -6.05
CA LYS A 97 1.41 -27.34 -4.75
C LYS A 97 0.39 -26.79 -3.76
N LEU A 98 -0.81 -27.37 -3.73
CA LEU A 98 -1.84 -27.01 -2.76
C LEU A 98 -1.54 -27.70 -1.42
N ASN A 99 -1.25 -26.92 -0.38
CA ASN A 99 -0.88 -27.45 0.96
C ASN A 99 0.20 -28.54 0.89
N GLY A 100 1.21 -28.35 0.01
CA GLY A 100 2.32 -29.30 -0.19
C GLY A 100 2.00 -30.46 -1.14
N ARG A 101 0.75 -30.70 -1.54
CA ARG A 101 0.35 -31.73 -2.48
C ARG A 101 0.36 -31.21 -3.90
N GLU A 102 1.05 -31.88 -4.80
CA GLU A 102 1.04 -31.56 -6.22
C GLU A 102 -0.34 -31.85 -6.86
N MET A 103 -0.83 -30.88 -7.62
CA MET A 103 -2.04 -31.00 -8.43
C MET A 103 -1.85 -30.35 -9.79
N ALA A 104 -2.64 -30.78 -10.78
CA ALA A 104 -2.66 -30.15 -12.09
C ALA A 104 -3.30 -28.76 -11.99
N PHE A 105 -2.69 -27.75 -12.60
CA PHE A 105 -3.20 -26.39 -12.71
C PHE A 105 -2.68 -25.76 -13.99
N ASP A 106 -3.56 -25.46 -14.91
CA ASP A 106 -3.22 -24.79 -16.17
C ASP A 106 -3.65 -23.33 -16.10
N PRO A 107 -2.70 -22.37 -15.95
CA PRO A 107 -3.07 -20.95 -15.82
C PRO A 107 -3.91 -20.41 -17.00
N GLU A 108 -3.81 -21.00 -18.20
CA GLU A 108 -4.59 -20.57 -19.36
C GLU A 108 -6.06 -21.03 -19.31
N LYS A 109 -6.37 -22.08 -18.54
CA LYS A 109 -7.71 -22.66 -18.42
C LYS A 109 -8.36 -22.44 -17.06
N ASP A 110 -7.54 -22.28 -16.03
CA ASP A 110 -7.99 -22.26 -14.63
C ASP A 110 -8.02 -20.84 -14.05
N LEU A 111 -7.45 -19.84 -14.76
CA LEU A 111 -7.64 -18.42 -14.49
C LEU A 111 -8.67 -17.85 -15.49
N ASP A 112 -9.88 -17.58 -15.01
CA ASP A 112 -10.97 -16.98 -15.81
C ASP A 112 -10.99 -15.46 -15.58
N VAL A 113 -10.48 -14.71 -16.56
CA VAL A 113 -10.26 -13.26 -16.45
C VAL A 113 -11.48 -12.51 -17.01
N ARG A 114 -12.27 -11.90 -16.12
CA ARG A 114 -13.55 -11.26 -16.43
C ARG A 114 -13.50 -9.74 -16.23
N GLY A 115 -12.70 -9.04 -17.01
CA GLY A 115 -12.55 -7.58 -16.93
C GLY A 115 -13.81 -6.78 -17.29
N ASP A 116 -14.74 -7.38 -18.00
CA ASP A 116 -16.05 -6.83 -18.39
C ASP A 116 -17.10 -6.89 -17.28
N LYS A 117 -16.81 -7.60 -16.17
CA LYS A 117 -17.73 -7.81 -15.06
C LYS A 117 -17.14 -7.28 -13.75
N VAL A 118 -18.02 -6.76 -12.90
CA VAL A 118 -17.69 -6.30 -11.55
C VAL A 118 -18.61 -7.00 -10.56
N LEU A 119 -18.06 -7.48 -9.44
CA LEU A 119 -18.87 -8.04 -8.36
C LEU A 119 -19.55 -6.92 -7.55
N PRO A 120 -20.72 -7.18 -6.94
CA PRO A 120 -21.59 -6.12 -6.39
C PRO A 120 -20.97 -5.26 -5.29
N LYS A 121 -20.05 -5.80 -4.48
CA LYS A 121 -19.56 -5.11 -3.27
C LYS A 121 -18.29 -4.29 -3.50
N HIS A 122 -17.43 -4.72 -4.44
CA HIS A 122 -16.18 -4.01 -4.74
C HIS A 122 -15.65 -4.39 -6.13
N PRO A 123 -15.00 -3.46 -6.88
CA PRO A 123 -14.45 -3.76 -8.21
C PRO A 123 -13.29 -4.76 -8.21
N ASN A 124 -12.59 -4.94 -7.09
CA ASN A 124 -11.49 -5.90 -6.96
C ASN A 124 -12.00 -7.23 -6.40
N GLY A 125 -12.80 -7.96 -7.17
CA GLY A 125 -13.38 -9.23 -6.79
C GLY A 125 -12.61 -10.44 -7.29
N LEU A 126 -12.62 -11.51 -6.48
CA LEU A 126 -12.05 -12.83 -6.79
C LEU A 126 -13.04 -13.90 -6.38
N ASN A 127 -13.28 -14.89 -7.21
CA ASN A 127 -14.07 -16.08 -6.85
C ASN A 127 -13.22 -17.34 -7.04
N PHE A 128 -13.03 -18.09 -5.97
CA PHE A 128 -12.30 -19.36 -5.97
C PHE A 128 -13.28 -20.52 -5.94
N ILE A 129 -13.11 -21.48 -6.82
CA ILE A 129 -13.98 -22.65 -6.92
C ILE A 129 -13.13 -23.92 -6.97
N ALA A 130 -13.29 -24.80 -5.99
CA ALA A 130 -12.64 -26.10 -5.94
C ALA A 130 -13.60 -27.22 -6.39
N TYR A 131 -13.11 -28.13 -7.22
CA TYR A 131 -13.85 -29.25 -7.76
C TYR A 131 -13.20 -30.58 -7.43
N HIS A 132 -14.04 -31.60 -7.21
CA HIS A 132 -13.67 -33.01 -7.16
C HIS A 132 -13.40 -33.58 -8.56
N SER A 133 -12.79 -34.76 -8.66
CA SER A 133 -12.44 -35.42 -9.92
C SER A 133 -13.64 -35.78 -10.80
N ASP A 134 -14.82 -35.93 -10.25
CA ASP A 134 -16.08 -36.16 -10.96
C ASP A 134 -16.78 -34.88 -11.46
N GLY A 135 -16.17 -33.69 -11.20
CA GLY A 135 -16.70 -32.39 -11.56
C GLY A 135 -17.65 -31.78 -10.52
N GLN A 136 -17.89 -32.44 -9.38
CA GLN A 136 -18.69 -31.88 -8.32
C GLN A 136 -17.96 -30.69 -7.68
N LYS A 137 -18.67 -29.58 -7.43
CA LYS A 137 -18.16 -28.43 -6.69
C LYS A 137 -18.03 -28.81 -5.21
N LEU A 138 -16.81 -28.73 -4.69
CA LEU A 138 -16.50 -28.97 -3.27
C LEU A 138 -16.66 -27.70 -2.44
N LYS A 139 -16.10 -26.58 -2.93
CA LYS A 139 -16.10 -25.29 -2.24
C LYS A 139 -16.12 -24.15 -3.22
N GLU A 140 -16.79 -23.06 -2.87
CA GLU A 140 -16.75 -21.77 -3.56
C GLU A 140 -16.66 -20.68 -2.53
N GLN A 141 -15.78 -19.68 -2.77
CA GLN A 141 -15.60 -18.55 -1.87
C GLN A 141 -15.23 -17.29 -2.64
N ILE A 142 -15.97 -16.22 -2.39
CA ILE A 142 -15.70 -14.89 -2.93
C ILE A 142 -14.86 -14.10 -1.92
N TYR A 143 -13.84 -13.42 -2.45
CA TYR A 143 -13.01 -12.47 -1.73
C TYR A 143 -12.95 -11.14 -2.47
N TYR A 144 -12.77 -10.06 -1.70
CA TYR A 144 -12.57 -8.71 -2.23
C TYR A 144 -11.28 -8.11 -1.67
N SER A 145 -10.45 -7.56 -2.54
CA SER A 145 -9.25 -6.82 -2.16
C SER A 145 -9.58 -5.33 -2.05
N VAL A 146 -9.83 -4.84 -0.83
CA VAL A 146 -10.40 -3.51 -0.56
C VAL A 146 -9.35 -2.41 -0.33
N GLY A 147 -8.18 -2.54 -0.96
CA GLY A 147 -7.07 -1.60 -0.82
C GLY A 147 -6.18 -1.86 0.41
N GLY A 148 -4.96 -1.30 0.41
CA GLY A 148 -4.01 -1.46 1.53
C GLY A 148 -3.66 -2.91 1.89
N GLY A 149 -3.91 -3.89 1.01
CA GLY A 149 -3.72 -5.31 1.29
C GLY A 149 -4.74 -5.90 2.29
N PHE A 150 -5.89 -5.25 2.47
CA PHE A 150 -7.03 -5.83 3.17
C PHE A 150 -7.81 -6.76 2.24
N VAL A 151 -8.26 -7.88 2.80
CA VAL A 151 -9.08 -8.87 2.11
C VAL A 151 -10.30 -9.17 2.97
N VAL A 152 -11.47 -9.11 2.36
CA VAL A 152 -12.74 -9.43 3.03
C VAL A 152 -13.53 -10.46 2.22
N THR A 153 -14.26 -11.33 2.90
CA THR A 153 -15.21 -12.25 2.26
C THR A 153 -16.54 -11.55 1.99
N ASP A 154 -17.45 -12.22 1.27
CA ASP A 154 -18.77 -11.66 1.03
C ASP A 154 -19.55 -11.45 2.33
N GLU A 155 -19.44 -12.38 3.30
CA GLU A 155 -20.03 -12.26 4.63
C GLU A 155 -19.29 -11.22 5.50
N GLY A 156 -17.97 -11.11 5.36
CA GLY A 156 -17.11 -10.21 6.15
C GLY A 156 -17.45 -8.74 6.01
N PHE A 157 -17.97 -8.31 4.85
CA PHE A 157 -18.46 -6.94 4.68
C PHE A 157 -19.57 -6.55 5.68
N ALA A 158 -20.33 -7.52 6.19
CA ALA A 158 -21.39 -7.28 7.18
C ALA A 158 -20.85 -7.21 8.62
N GLN A 159 -19.68 -7.77 8.90
CA GLN A 159 -19.08 -7.88 10.23
C GLN A 159 -18.14 -6.75 10.60
N GLU A 160 -17.48 -6.09 9.64
CA GLU A 160 -16.54 -4.98 9.89
C GLU A 160 -17.16 -3.79 10.66
N ALA A 161 -18.49 -3.73 10.80
CA ALA A 161 -19.20 -2.65 11.48
C ALA A 161 -19.29 -2.80 13.02
N GLN A 162 -18.79 -3.86 13.67
CA GLN A 162 -19.15 -4.18 15.06
C GLN A 162 -18.01 -4.38 16.08
N GLU A 163 -16.74 -4.31 15.75
CA GLU A 163 -15.70 -4.45 16.78
C GLU A 163 -15.32 -3.11 17.42
N ASN A 164 -16.04 -2.73 18.46
CA ASN A 164 -15.57 -1.77 19.45
C ASN A 164 -14.52 -2.46 20.34
N ALA A 165 -13.24 -2.38 19.96
CA ALA A 165 -12.17 -2.76 20.86
C ALA A 165 -12.14 -1.79 22.05
N ASP A 166 -12.03 -2.32 23.27
CA ASP A 166 -11.87 -1.54 24.48
C ASP A 166 -10.42 -1.05 24.56
N VAL A 167 -10.22 0.23 24.25
CA VAL A 167 -8.89 0.86 24.23
C VAL A 167 -8.87 2.05 25.18
N PRO A 168 -7.71 2.41 25.77
CA PRO A 168 -7.61 3.50 26.75
C PRO A 168 -8.06 4.87 26.23
N TYR A 169 -7.78 5.17 24.97
CA TYR A 169 -8.01 6.48 24.35
C TYR A 169 -8.78 6.33 23.02
N PRO A 170 -10.07 5.98 23.05
CA PRO A 170 -10.85 5.77 21.83
C PRO A 170 -11.05 7.06 21.05
N TYR A 171 -10.95 6.99 19.71
CA TYR A 171 -11.26 8.07 18.78
C TYR A 171 -11.75 7.52 17.45
N LYS A 172 -12.61 8.29 16.76
CA LYS A 172 -13.16 7.94 15.44
C LYS A 172 -12.73 8.94 14.36
N ASN A 173 -12.40 10.16 14.76
CA ASN A 173 -12.00 11.25 13.89
C ASN A 173 -10.85 12.03 14.52
N CYS A 174 -10.32 13.03 13.80
CA CYS A 174 -9.19 13.81 14.26
C CYS A 174 -9.53 14.71 15.45
N ASP A 175 -10.71 15.30 15.46
CA ASP A 175 -11.15 16.13 16.58
C ASP A 175 -11.20 15.36 17.90
N GLU A 176 -11.68 14.12 17.88
CA GLU A 176 -11.67 13.22 19.04
C GLU A 176 -10.24 12.82 19.44
N LEU A 177 -9.36 12.53 18.48
CA LEU A 177 -7.94 12.25 18.75
C LEU A 177 -7.26 13.44 19.44
N LEU A 178 -7.44 14.66 18.93
CA LEU A 178 -6.92 15.87 19.55
C LEU A 178 -7.53 16.13 20.94
N ALA A 179 -8.79 15.78 21.17
CA ALA A 179 -9.40 15.84 22.48
C ALA A 179 -8.73 14.85 23.46
N GLN A 180 -8.43 13.63 23.05
CA GLN A 180 -7.67 12.67 23.89
C GLN A 180 -6.28 13.21 24.23
N CYS A 181 -5.57 13.75 23.24
CA CYS A 181 -4.25 14.36 23.49
C CYS A 181 -4.33 15.50 24.53
N ARG A 182 -5.30 16.39 24.39
CA ARG A 182 -5.47 17.54 25.29
C ARG A 182 -5.88 17.13 26.70
N LEU A 183 -6.85 16.21 26.84
CA LEU A 183 -7.39 15.77 28.13
C LEU A 183 -6.34 15.03 28.96
N ASN A 184 -5.51 14.24 28.30
CA ASN A 184 -4.52 13.39 28.95
C ASN A 184 -3.09 13.96 28.92
N GLN A 185 -2.88 15.13 28.29
CA GLN A 185 -1.56 15.76 28.09
C GLN A 185 -0.57 14.85 27.36
N LEU A 186 -1.06 14.12 26.34
CA LEU A 186 -0.29 13.17 25.53
C LEU A 186 -0.09 13.71 24.11
N ASN A 187 1.01 13.29 23.48
CA ASN A 187 1.19 13.41 22.03
C ASN A 187 0.36 12.35 21.28
N ILE A 188 0.24 12.50 19.98
CA ILE A 188 -0.52 11.53 19.15
C ILE A 188 0.14 10.15 19.20
N SER A 189 1.47 10.08 19.13
CA SER A 189 2.21 8.81 19.23
C SER A 189 1.96 8.07 20.55
N GLU A 190 1.84 8.78 21.67
CA GLU A 190 1.60 8.20 23.00
C GLU A 190 0.17 7.66 23.12
N VAL A 191 -0.83 8.37 22.58
CA VAL A 191 -2.22 7.89 22.49
C VAL A 191 -2.28 6.59 21.70
N VAL A 192 -1.62 6.55 20.53
CA VAL A 192 -1.61 5.38 19.67
C VAL A 192 -0.86 4.21 20.29
N LEU A 193 0.28 4.46 20.93
CA LEU A 193 1.08 3.44 21.59
C LEU A 193 0.27 2.69 22.67
N ALA A 194 -0.44 3.43 23.51
CA ALA A 194 -1.28 2.83 24.55
C ALA A 194 -2.47 2.05 23.96
N ASN A 195 -3.10 2.58 22.90
CA ASN A 195 -4.18 1.88 22.20
C ASN A 195 -3.70 0.60 21.54
N GLU A 196 -2.54 0.62 20.86
CA GLU A 196 -1.95 -0.58 20.22
C GLU A 196 -1.58 -1.66 21.25
N ALA A 197 -1.04 -1.27 22.41
CA ALA A 197 -0.72 -2.20 23.49
C ALA A 197 -1.99 -2.91 23.98
N ALA A 198 -3.08 -2.17 24.18
CA ALA A 198 -4.37 -2.73 24.56
C ALA A 198 -4.96 -3.63 23.48
N LEU A 199 -4.97 -3.20 22.20
CA LEU A 199 -5.46 -3.99 21.06
C LEU A 199 -4.72 -5.32 20.90
N ALA A 200 -3.39 -5.28 21.09
CA ALA A 200 -2.55 -6.47 20.95
C ALA A 200 -2.48 -7.34 22.21
N GLY A 201 -3.00 -6.86 23.36
CA GLY A 201 -2.88 -7.54 24.65
C GLY A 201 -1.42 -7.70 25.10
N CYS A 202 -0.56 -6.72 24.80
CA CYS A 202 0.86 -6.72 25.13
C CYS A 202 1.29 -5.41 25.78
N ASP A 203 2.55 -5.29 26.20
CA ASP A 203 3.11 -4.05 26.72
C ASP A 203 3.57 -3.09 25.59
N GLU A 204 3.77 -1.83 25.95
CA GLU A 204 4.24 -0.80 25.01
C GLU A 204 5.63 -1.12 24.43
N ALA A 205 6.49 -1.82 25.18
CA ALA A 205 7.82 -2.19 24.71
C ALA A 205 7.74 -3.17 23.54
N GLU A 206 6.79 -4.11 23.58
CA GLU A 206 6.53 -5.04 22.46
C GLU A 206 5.97 -4.30 21.25
N VAL A 207 5.05 -3.34 21.43
CA VAL A 207 4.56 -2.49 20.34
C VAL A 207 5.73 -1.74 19.69
N ARG A 208 6.57 -1.09 20.47
CA ARG A 208 7.77 -0.38 19.98
C ARG A 208 8.73 -1.29 19.23
N ARG A 209 8.95 -2.52 19.72
CA ARG A 209 9.77 -3.53 19.03
C ARG A 209 9.20 -3.88 17.65
N ARG A 210 7.89 -4.06 17.54
CA ARG A 210 7.19 -4.33 16.26
C ARG A 210 7.28 -3.13 15.31
N VAL A 211 7.09 -1.91 15.80
CA VAL A 211 7.25 -0.67 15.02
C VAL A 211 8.69 -0.52 14.52
N ALA A 212 9.68 -0.80 15.36
CA ALA A 212 11.10 -0.80 14.96
C ALA A 212 11.38 -1.79 13.83
N ALA A 213 10.80 -3.00 13.87
CA ALA A 213 10.94 -3.99 12.80
C ALA A 213 10.35 -3.48 11.46
N VAL A 214 9.23 -2.76 11.48
CA VAL A 214 8.67 -2.10 10.29
C VAL A 214 9.65 -1.04 9.75
N ALA A 215 10.21 -0.20 10.63
CA ALA A 215 11.19 0.82 10.25
C ALA A 215 12.45 0.20 9.60
N ASP A 216 12.91 -0.95 10.10
CA ASP A 216 14.07 -1.65 9.55
C ASP A 216 13.80 -2.22 8.15
N VAL A 217 12.60 -2.71 7.87
CA VAL A 217 12.21 -3.14 6.52
C VAL A 217 12.18 -1.95 5.57
N MET A 218 11.66 -0.79 5.98
CA MET A 218 11.67 0.46 5.21
C MET A 218 13.09 0.91 4.88
N GLU A 219 13.97 0.93 5.88
CA GLU A 219 15.39 1.30 5.73
C GLU A 219 16.12 0.36 4.76
N ASN A 220 15.91 -0.95 4.90
CA ASN A 220 16.51 -1.94 4.03
C ASN A 220 16.00 -1.86 2.59
N CYS A 221 14.74 -1.48 2.39
CA CYS A 221 14.18 -1.22 1.06
C CYS A 221 14.90 -0.05 0.38
N ILE A 222 15.10 1.08 1.08
CA ILE A 222 15.86 2.23 0.54
C ILE A 222 17.28 1.79 0.16
N LYS A 223 17.99 1.06 1.04
CA LYS A 223 19.34 0.59 0.76
C LYS A 223 19.43 -0.27 -0.50
N ARG A 224 18.48 -1.21 -0.68
CA ARG A 224 18.43 -2.03 -1.90
C ARG A 224 18.18 -1.18 -3.13
N GLY A 225 17.17 -0.29 -3.09
CA GLY A 225 16.81 0.56 -4.23
C GLY A 225 17.92 1.54 -4.64
N LEU A 226 18.71 2.04 -3.67
CA LEU A 226 19.89 2.88 -3.94
C LEU A 226 21.07 2.09 -4.54
N GLY A 227 21.07 0.77 -4.44
CA GLY A 227 22.10 -0.10 -5.02
C GLY A 227 21.66 -0.84 -6.28
N ALA A 228 20.38 -0.80 -6.65
CA ALA A 228 19.83 -1.60 -7.74
C ALA A 228 19.81 -0.82 -9.06
N GLU A 229 20.49 -1.31 -10.07
CA GLU A 229 20.54 -0.73 -11.42
C GLU A 229 19.68 -1.51 -12.43
N GLY A 230 19.60 -1.00 -13.66
CA GLY A 230 18.94 -1.66 -14.79
C GLY A 230 17.57 -1.06 -15.12
N GLN A 231 16.70 -1.88 -15.72
CA GLN A 231 15.34 -1.52 -16.14
C GLN A 231 14.29 -2.19 -15.25
N LEU A 232 13.17 -1.51 -15.06
CA LEU A 232 12.00 -2.06 -14.37
C LEU A 232 11.25 -3.03 -15.29
N PRO A 233 10.60 -4.07 -14.74
CA PRO A 233 9.82 -5.03 -15.52
C PRO A 233 8.55 -4.39 -16.12
N GLY A 234 7.86 -5.10 -17.03
CA GLY A 234 6.56 -4.70 -17.57
C GLY A 234 6.57 -3.99 -18.91
N GLY A 235 7.74 -3.85 -19.57
CA GLY A 235 7.84 -3.41 -20.98
C GLY A 235 7.83 -1.91 -21.24
N LEU A 236 7.67 -1.04 -20.23
CA LEU A 236 7.79 0.41 -20.40
C LEU A 236 9.25 0.89 -20.56
N ASN A 237 10.22 0.01 -20.37
CA ASN A 237 11.65 0.32 -20.43
C ASN A 237 12.09 1.45 -19.48
N VAL A 238 11.41 1.60 -18.35
CA VAL A 238 11.77 2.60 -17.33
C VAL A 238 13.07 2.16 -16.66
N ARG A 239 14.09 3.03 -16.74
CA ARG A 239 15.37 2.78 -16.06
C ARG A 239 15.26 3.12 -14.57
N ARG A 240 15.91 2.33 -13.73
CA ARG A 240 16.16 2.69 -12.33
C ARG A 240 17.05 3.91 -12.29
N ARG A 241 16.61 4.95 -11.59
CA ARG A 241 17.29 6.27 -11.55
C ARG A 241 17.89 6.59 -10.20
N ALA A 242 17.33 6.01 -9.12
CA ALA A 242 17.71 6.34 -7.76
C ALA A 242 19.21 6.19 -7.47
N PRO A 243 19.92 5.13 -7.91
CA PRO A 243 21.37 5.02 -7.69
C PRO A 243 22.18 6.16 -8.31
N GLN A 244 21.88 6.50 -9.55
CA GLN A 244 22.60 7.57 -10.27
C GLN A 244 22.30 8.96 -9.69
N LEU A 245 21.04 9.21 -9.30
CA LEU A 245 20.66 10.46 -8.65
C LEU A 245 21.32 10.60 -7.29
N ALA A 246 21.37 9.55 -6.49
CA ALA A 246 22.07 9.54 -5.21
C ALA A 246 23.57 9.81 -5.37
N ALA A 247 24.23 9.21 -6.37
CA ALA A 247 25.63 9.47 -6.66
C ALA A 247 25.87 10.95 -7.03
N LYS A 248 25.03 11.53 -7.88
CA LYS A 248 25.10 12.96 -8.24
C LYS A 248 24.89 13.88 -7.04
N LEU A 249 23.90 13.59 -6.18
CA LEU A 249 23.63 14.38 -4.98
C LEU A 249 24.80 14.35 -3.99
N LYS A 250 25.52 13.22 -3.88
CA LYS A 250 26.73 13.14 -3.04
C LYS A 250 27.81 14.12 -3.53
N VAL A 251 28.11 14.11 -4.82
CA VAL A 251 29.11 15.01 -5.43
C VAL A 251 28.71 16.48 -5.27
N LEU A 252 27.43 16.80 -5.53
CA LEU A 252 26.93 18.16 -5.41
C LEU A 252 26.95 18.67 -3.97
N ARG A 253 26.69 17.79 -2.96
CA ARG A 253 26.81 18.15 -1.55
C ARG A 253 28.24 18.55 -1.16
N GLU A 254 29.24 17.87 -1.71
CA GLU A 254 30.67 18.20 -1.50
C GLU A 254 31.03 19.56 -2.07
N SER A 255 30.32 20.05 -3.11
CA SER A 255 30.51 21.38 -3.73
C SER A 255 29.65 22.50 -3.10
N GLU A 256 28.94 22.25 -2.00
CA GLU A 256 28.03 23.18 -1.30
C GLU A 256 26.86 23.77 -2.13
N ILE A 257 26.64 23.25 -3.34
CA ILE A 257 25.63 23.78 -4.28
C ILE A 257 24.23 23.19 -4.03
N VAL A 258 24.10 22.11 -3.25
CA VAL A 258 22.84 21.34 -3.17
C VAL A 258 22.20 21.36 -1.83
N ASN A 259 20.94 21.75 -1.89
CA ASN A 259 19.98 21.63 -0.84
C ASN A 259 19.71 20.15 -0.47
N THR A 260 19.86 19.80 0.81
CA THR A 260 19.55 18.46 1.34
C THR A 260 18.12 18.01 1.06
N GLN A 261 17.22 18.93 0.72
CA GLN A 261 15.80 18.68 0.43
C GLN A 261 15.53 17.80 -0.80
N LEU A 262 16.51 17.57 -1.68
CA LEU A 262 16.36 16.64 -2.80
C LEU A 262 16.51 15.16 -2.40
N TRP A 263 17.11 14.88 -1.24
CA TRP A 263 17.30 13.51 -0.78
C TRP A 263 15.99 12.72 -0.55
N PRO A 264 14.93 13.29 0.03
CA PRO A 264 13.66 12.57 0.17
C PRO A 264 13.08 12.09 -1.15
N MET A 265 13.22 12.91 -2.23
CA MET A 265 12.77 12.50 -3.57
C MET A 265 13.51 11.25 -4.04
N VAL A 266 14.84 11.22 -3.88
CA VAL A 266 15.66 10.08 -4.32
C VAL A 266 15.38 8.84 -3.48
N TYR A 267 15.17 8.99 -2.17
CA TYR A 267 14.80 7.87 -1.30
C TYR A 267 13.42 7.29 -1.65
N ALA A 268 12.43 8.16 -1.91
CA ALA A 268 11.10 7.72 -2.32
C ALA A 268 11.14 7.01 -3.68
N MET A 269 11.92 7.52 -4.64
CA MET A 269 12.15 6.86 -5.93
C MET A 269 12.81 5.49 -5.74
N ALA A 270 13.81 5.36 -4.88
CA ALA A 270 14.48 4.09 -4.59
C ALA A 270 13.50 3.02 -4.09
N VAL A 271 12.62 3.38 -3.15
CA VAL A 271 11.57 2.47 -2.64
C VAL A 271 10.58 2.11 -3.74
N ASN A 272 10.13 3.08 -4.56
CA ASN A 272 9.16 2.81 -5.62
C ASN A 272 9.75 1.97 -6.76
N GLU A 273 11.02 2.14 -7.08
CA GLU A 273 11.72 1.29 -8.04
C GLU A 273 11.86 -0.15 -7.52
N GLU A 274 12.11 -0.34 -6.21
CA GLU A 274 12.05 -1.66 -5.57
C GLU A 274 10.63 -2.24 -5.59
N ASN A 275 9.63 -1.43 -5.26
CA ASN A 275 8.22 -1.85 -5.33
C ASN A 275 7.84 -2.30 -6.76
N ALA A 276 8.17 -1.51 -7.77
CA ALA A 276 7.87 -1.82 -9.17
C ALA A 276 8.56 -3.10 -9.66
N ALA A 277 9.68 -3.46 -9.05
CA ALA A 277 10.43 -4.67 -9.37
C ALA A 277 9.99 -5.92 -8.55
N GLY A 278 8.91 -5.83 -7.76
CA GLY A 278 8.43 -6.94 -6.92
C GLY A 278 9.24 -7.15 -5.64
N GLY A 279 10.06 -6.17 -5.24
CA GLY A 279 10.88 -6.23 -4.03
C GLY A 279 10.08 -6.20 -2.73
N ARG A 280 10.76 -6.49 -1.60
CA ARG A 280 10.20 -6.39 -0.25
C ARG A 280 10.00 -4.93 0.12
N VAL A 281 8.76 -4.54 0.42
CA VAL A 281 8.37 -3.18 0.83
C VAL A 281 7.44 -3.21 2.03
N VAL A 282 7.21 -2.04 2.63
CA VAL A 282 6.11 -1.83 3.56
C VAL A 282 5.01 -1.08 2.83
N THR A 283 3.81 -1.63 2.81
CA THR A 283 2.60 -0.91 2.40
C THR A 283 2.40 0.29 3.33
N ALA A 284 2.27 1.54 2.80
CA ALA A 284 2.23 2.75 3.64
C ALA A 284 1.50 3.93 2.95
N PRO A 285 0.16 4.06 2.94
CA PRO A 285 -0.83 3.04 3.29
C PRO A 285 -1.09 2.05 2.15
N THR A 286 -0.55 2.30 0.95
CA THR A 286 -0.60 1.42 -0.23
C THR A 286 0.81 1.19 -0.79
N ASN A 287 0.96 0.20 -1.66
CA ASN A 287 2.23 -0.02 -2.36
C ASN A 287 2.51 1.09 -3.39
N GLY A 288 1.46 1.65 -4.03
CA GLY A 288 1.61 2.77 -4.95
C GLY A 288 2.24 4.02 -4.31
N ALA A 289 2.08 4.18 -3.01
CA ALA A 289 2.62 5.29 -2.21
C ALA A 289 3.72 4.89 -1.22
N ALA A 290 4.24 3.65 -1.31
CA ALA A 290 5.15 3.06 -0.34
C ALA A 290 6.49 3.81 -0.17
N GLY A 291 6.84 4.72 -1.08
CA GLY A 291 8.09 5.48 -1.03
C GLY A 291 8.08 6.67 -0.08
N ILE A 292 6.92 7.26 0.19
CA ILE A 292 6.82 8.57 0.84
C ILE A 292 7.25 8.49 2.31
N ILE A 293 6.61 7.64 3.10
CA ILE A 293 6.87 7.50 4.54
C ILE A 293 8.30 7.04 4.83
N PRO A 294 8.83 5.99 4.18
CA PRO A 294 10.22 5.59 4.38
C PRO A 294 11.22 6.69 4.02
N ALA A 295 10.96 7.45 2.96
CA ALA A 295 11.85 8.52 2.52
C ALA A 295 11.94 9.67 3.53
N VAL A 296 10.81 10.10 4.07
CA VAL A 296 10.74 11.15 5.10
C VAL A 296 11.38 10.66 6.40
N LEU A 297 11.10 9.41 6.82
CA LEU A 297 11.70 8.81 8.00
C LEU A 297 13.23 8.67 7.87
N HIS A 298 13.72 8.20 6.72
CA HIS A 298 15.16 8.09 6.45
C HIS A 298 15.85 9.46 6.44
N TYR A 299 15.18 10.47 5.84
CA TYR A 299 15.65 11.85 5.89
C TYR A 299 15.76 12.35 7.34
N PHE A 300 14.74 12.13 8.17
CA PHE A 300 14.77 12.45 9.60
C PHE A 300 15.96 11.79 10.30
N ARG A 301 16.13 10.48 10.15
CA ARG A 301 17.24 9.73 10.76
C ARG A 301 18.62 10.29 10.36
N LYS A 302 18.76 10.73 9.11
CA LYS A 302 20.07 11.09 8.55
C LYS A 302 20.46 12.56 8.77
N PHE A 303 19.48 13.44 8.79
CA PHE A 303 19.76 14.88 8.77
C PHE A 303 19.30 15.62 10.02
N ASN A 304 18.47 15.01 10.87
CA ASN A 304 18.05 15.64 12.12
C ASN A 304 18.98 15.22 13.27
N PRO A 305 19.64 16.16 13.96
CA PRO A 305 20.57 15.84 15.05
C PRO A 305 19.89 15.22 16.27
N HIS A 306 18.58 15.36 16.41
CA HIS A 306 17.79 14.82 17.54
C HIS A 306 17.15 13.46 17.21
N ALA A 307 17.43 12.91 16.02
CA ALA A 307 16.91 11.60 15.64
C ALA A 307 17.50 10.51 16.56
N ASN A 308 16.60 9.73 17.14
CA ASN A 308 16.91 8.54 17.93
C ASN A 308 15.85 7.46 17.70
N GLN A 309 16.04 6.27 18.26
CA GLN A 309 15.15 5.14 18.01
C GLN A 309 13.72 5.41 18.48
N SER A 310 13.52 6.00 19.65
CA SER A 310 12.18 6.32 20.17
C SER A 310 11.42 7.27 19.21
N ARG A 311 12.07 8.32 18.72
CA ARG A 311 11.44 9.27 17.78
C ARG A 311 11.14 8.65 16.41
N VAL A 312 11.91 7.66 15.99
CA VAL A 312 11.60 6.86 14.79
C VAL A 312 10.31 6.07 14.99
N GLU A 313 10.13 5.50 16.17
CA GLU A 313 8.92 4.78 16.55
C GLU A 313 7.72 5.73 16.66
N ASP A 314 7.90 6.88 17.33
CA ASP A 314 6.86 7.91 17.43
C ASP A 314 6.41 8.42 16.06
N PHE A 315 7.36 8.58 15.11
CA PHE A 315 7.02 8.92 13.71
C PHE A 315 6.06 7.91 13.09
N LEU A 316 6.33 6.62 13.22
CA LEU A 316 5.46 5.60 12.62
C LEU A 316 4.12 5.46 13.35
N LEU A 317 4.09 5.62 14.67
CA LEU A 317 2.87 5.63 15.47
C LEU A 317 1.95 6.77 15.01
N THR A 318 2.47 7.99 14.89
CA THR A 318 1.71 9.16 14.43
C THR A 318 1.27 9.03 12.97
N ALA A 319 2.16 8.57 12.10
CA ALA A 319 1.79 8.29 10.70
C ALA A 319 0.66 7.25 10.62
N GLY A 320 0.73 6.20 11.43
CA GLY A 320 -0.30 5.17 11.52
C GLY A 320 -1.65 5.73 11.98
N ALA A 321 -1.67 6.60 13.01
CA ALA A 321 -2.89 7.28 13.46
C ALA A 321 -3.60 8.02 12.32
N ILE A 322 -2.85 8.84 11.58
CA ILE A 322 -3.39 9.61 10.46
C ILE A 322 -3.91 8.66 9.37
N GLY A 323 -3.18 7.58 9.05
CA GLY A 323 -3.62 6.56 8.08
C GLY A 323 -4.94 5.87 8.49
N ILE A 324 -5.11 5.60 9.78
CA ILE A 324 -6.34 5.03 10.36
C ILE A 324 -7.53 5.99 10.15
N LEU A 325 -7.35 7.31 10.38
CA LEU A 325 -8.41 8.31 10.15
C LEU A 325 -8.90 8.27 8.70
N TYR A 326 -8.00 8.22 7.72
CA TYR A 326 -8.36 8.09 6.31
C TYR A 326 -9.04 6.76 5.97
N LYS A 327 -8.53 5.66 6.49
CA LYS A 327 -9.12 4.33 6.26
C LYS A 327 -10.51 4.22 6.86
N THR A 328 -10.74 4.82 8.04
CA THR A 328 -12.02 4.74 8.77
C THR A 328 -13.08 5.68 8.17
N ASN A 329 -12.70 6.91 7.80
CA ASN A 329 -13.65 7.97 7.44
C ASN A 329 -13.74 8.23 5.93
N ALA A 330 -12.87 7.59 5.12
CA ALA A 330 -12.87 7.74 3.66
C ALA A 330 -12.44 6.42 2.99
N SER A 331 -11.39 6.45 2.17
CA SER A 331 -10.78 5.29 1.54
C SER A 331 -9.29 5.55 1.29
N ILE A 332 -8.50 4.49 1.37
CA ILE A 332 -7.07 4.46 0.99
C ILE A 332 -6.84 3.70 -0.32
N SER A 333 -7.89 3.51 -1.14
CA SER A 333 -7.82 2.74 -2.38
C SER A 333 -7.80 3.65 -3.61
N GLY A 334 -6.81 3.48 -4.49
CA GLY A 334 -6.76 4.17 -5.78
C GLY A 334 -7.95 3.86 -6.68
N ALA A 335 -8.49 2.63 -6.58
CA ALA A 335 -9.68 2.20 -7.31
C ALA A 335 -10.98 2.89 -6.82
N ASP A 336 -11.03 3.35 -5.56
CA ASP A 336 -12.20 4.04 -5.01
C ASP A 336 -12.13 5.54 -5.21
N VAL A 337 -10.98 6.15 -4.86
CA VAL A 337 -10.87 7.61 -4.76
C VAL A 337 -9.71 8.20 -5.57
N GLY A 338 -9.02 7.42 -6.39
CA GLY A 338 -7.85 7.88 -7.14
C GLY A 338 -6.59 7.98 -6.27
N CYS A 339 -5.51 8.53 -6.84
CA CYS A 339 -4.22 8.68 -6.16
C CYS A 339 -4.24 9.65 -4.96
N GLN A 340 -5.25 10.49 -4.79
CA GLN A 340 -5.42 11.25 -3.56
C GLN A 340 -5.54 10.33 -2.34
N GLY A 341 -6.18 9.15 -2.47
CA GLY A 341 -6.27 8.11 -1.43
C GLY A 341 -4.98 7.34 -1.18
N GLU A 342 -4.01 7.44 -2.06
CA GLU A 342 -2.71 6.77 -1.93
C GLU A 342 -1.59 7.78 -1.61
N VAL A 343 -1.15 8.52 -2.62
CA VAL A 343 -0.07 9.52 -2.51
C VAL A 343 -0.46 10.68 -1.59
N GLY A 344 -1.72 11.15 -1.69
CA GLY A 344 -2.23 12.22 -0.82
C GLY A 344 -2.26 11.79 0.65
N VAL A 345 -2.80 10.61 0.93
CA VAL A 345 -2.83 10.05 2.29
C VAL A 345 -1.42 9.82 2.82
N ALA A 346 -0.52 9.20 2.05
CA ALA A 346 0.85 8.98 2.49
C ALA A 346 1.61 10.30 2.76
N CYS A 347 1.37 11.34 1.95
CA CYS A 347 1.94 12.67 2.19
C CYS A 347 1.41 13.30 3.49
N SER A 348 0.09 13.19 3.73
CA SER A 348 -0.55 13.63 4.97
C SER A 348 0.00 12.92 6.20
N MET A 349 0.12 11.59 6.14
CA MET A 349 0.73 10.76 7.17
C MET A 349 2.18 11.19 7.47
N ALA A 350 2.98 11.35 6.42
CA ALA A 350 4.40 11.71 6.55
C ALA A 350 4.59 13.14 7.07
N ALA A 351 3.76 14.09 6.65
CA ALA A 351 3.83 15.49 7.09
C ALA A 351 3.48 15.62 8.57
N GLY A 352 2.37 15.01 9.01
CA GLY A 352 2.00 15.01 10.42
C GLY A 352 3.03 14.32 11.31
N ALA A 353 3.50 13.14 10.90
CA ALA A 353 4.51 12.39 11.64
C ALA A 353 5.84 13.14 11.74
N TYR A 354 6.28 13.78 10.67
CA TYR A 354 7.50 14.60 10.71
C TYR A 354 7.33 15.83 11.59
N ALA A 355 6.15 16.48 11.56
CA ALA A 355 5.85 17.61 12.45
C ALA A 355 5.99 17.21 13.94
N GLU A 356 5.46 16.06 14.36
CA GLU A 356 5.57 15.58 15.72
C GLU A 356 7.03 15.35 16.15
N VAL A 357 7.81 14.62 15.33
CA VAL A 357 9.18 14.26 15.72
C VAL A 357 10.16 15.42 15.67
N ILE A 358 9.82 16.54 15.05
CA ILE A 358 10.59 17.79 15.12
C ILE A 358 10.07 18.77 16.19
N GLY A 359 9.11 18.34 17.02
CA GLY A 359 8.66 19.07 18.22
C GLY A 359 7.32 19.79 18.08
N GLY A 360 6.53 19.47 17.05
CA GLY A 360 5.19 20.03 16.87
C GLY A 360 4.18 19.55 17.91
N THR A 361 3.26 20.41 18.29
CA THR A 361 2.10 20.08 19.12
C THR A 361 1.10 19.25 18.33
N PRO A 362 0.18 18.49 18.98
CA PRO A 362 -0.87 17.73 18.26
C PRO A 362 -1.66 18.57 17.26
N LYS A 363 -1.91 19.85 17.53
CA LYS A 363 -2.59 20.76 16.61
C LYS A 363 -1.73 21.12 15.39
N GLN A 364 -0.43 21.32 15.57
CA GLN A 364 0.50 21.54 14.44
C GLN A 364 0.69 20.27 13.61
N VAL A 365 0.63 19.09 14.22
CA VAL A 365 0.62 17.81 13.53
C VAL A 365 -0.62 17.69 12.63
N GLU A 366 -1.79 18.01 13.15
CA GLU A 366 -3.04 18.03 12.40
C GLU A 366 -2.97 19.01 11.21
N ASN A 367 -2.46 20.24 11.45
CA ASN A 367 -2.27 21.24 10.39
C ASN A 367 -1.36 20.77 9.27
N ALA A 368 -0.23 20.13 9.61
CA ALA A 368 0.69 19.59 8.61
C ALA A 368 0.01 18.50 7.77
N ALA A 369 -0.73 17.61 8.42
CA ALA A 369 -1.45 16.52 7.76
C ALA A 369 -2.56 17.03 6.84
N GLU A 370 -3.33 18.02 7.28
CA GLU A 370 -4.41 18.64 6.51
C GLU A 370 -3.86 19.31 5.25
N MET A 371 -2.89 20.25 5.39
CA MET A 371 -2.27 20.94 4.26
C MET A 371 -1.70 19.97 3.23
N ALA A 372 -1.14 18.85 3.68
CA ALA A 372 -0.57 17.84 2.79
C ALA A 372 -1.65 17.14 1.96
N MET A 373 -2.84 16.88 2.49
CA MET A 373 -3.95 16.32 1.73
C MET A 373 -4.60 17.36 0.81
N GLU A 374 -4.82 18.58 1.30
CA GLU A 374 -5.42 19.66 0.52
C GLU A 374 -4.75 19.78 -0.86
N HIS A 375 -3.42 19.75 -0.90
CA HIS A 375 -2.63 19.84 -2.13
C HIS A 375 -2.71 18.60 -3.04
N HIS A 376 -3.39 17.54 -2.62
CA HIS A 376 -3.57 16.31 -3.38
C HIS A 376 -5.04 16.04 -3.78
N LEU A 377 -5.98 16.89 -3.38
CA LEU A 377 -7.38 16.75 -3.76
C LEU A 377 -7.53 16.72 -5.29
N GLY A 378 -8.33 15.77 -5.78
CA GLY A 378 -8.55 15.57 -7.21
C GLY A 378 -7.45 14.78 -7.95
N LEU A 379 -6.42 14.28 -7.28
CA LEU A 379 -5.34 13.53 -7.93
C LEU A 379 -5.83 12.18 -8.44
N THR A 380 -5.81 12.02 -9.78
CA THR A 380 -6.27 10.82 -10.48
C THR A 380 -5.29 9.66 -10.34
N CYS A 381 -5.76 8.41 -10.52
CA CYS A 381 -4.93 7.21 -10.63
C CYS A 381 -5.02 6.65 -12.06
N ASP A 382 -4.04 7.01 -12.88
CA ASP A 382 -3.96 6.69 -14.31
C ASP A 382 -2.57 6.11 -14.68
N PRO A 383 -2.17 4.95 -14.08
CA PRO A 383 -0.85 4.36 -14.31
C PRO A 383 -0.67 3.91 -15.75
N VAL A 384 0.45 4.29 -16.37
CA VAL A 384 0.77 3.94 -17.75
C VAL A 384 0.98 2.43 -17.87
N GLY A 385 0.25 1.80 -18.77
CA GLY A 385 0.31 0.34 -18.97
C GLY A 385 -0.15 -0.47 -17.75
N GLY A 386 -0.88 0.13 -16.81
CA GLY A 386 -1.26 -0.53 -15.57
C GLY A 386 -0.08 -0.81 -14.63
N LEU A 387 1.06 -0.15 -14.83
CA LEU A 387 2.29 -0.39 -14.07
C LEU A 387 2.50 0.69 -13.00
N VAL A 388 2.85 0.29 -11.78
CA VAL A 388 3.19 1.21 -10.68
C VAL A 388 4.57 1.83 -10.90
N GLN A 389 4.73 2.53 -12.03
CA GLN A 389 5.98 3.15 -12.49
C GLN A 389 5.76 4.61 -12.87
N ILE A 390 4.99 4.88 -13.91
CA ILE A 390 4.68 6.24 -14.39
C ILE A 390 3.18 6.50 -14.16
N PRO A 391 2.80 7.54 -13.42
CA PRO A 391 3.62 8.59 -12.79
C PRO A 391 4.01 8.31 -11.35
N CYS A 392 3.83 7.10 -10.82
CA CYS A 392 3.90 6.77 -9.40
C CYS A 392 5.25 7.12 -8.77
N ILE A 393 6.37 6.79 -9.46
CA ILE A 393 7.73 7.01 -8.93
C ILE A 393 7.97 8.50 -8.66
N GLU A 394 7.65 9.36 -9.63
CA GLU A 394 7.82 10.81 -9.48
C GLU A 394 6.86 11.41 -8.46
N ARG A 395 5.59 10.98 -8.45
CA ARG A 395 4.59 11.45 -7.47
C ARG A 395 5.03 11.19 -6.04
N ASN A 396 5.61 10.01 -5.77
CA ASN A 396 6.16 9.71 -4.43
C ASN A 396 7.32 10.62 -4.07
N GLY A 397 8.24 10.88 -5.01
CA GLY A 397 9.35 11.79 -4.78
C GLY A 397 8.88 13.18 -4.38
N ILE A 398 8.00 13.78 -5.18
CA ILE A 398 7.46 15.13 -4.92
C ILE A 398 6.67 15.17 -3.61
N ALA A 399 5.87 14.15 -3.31
CA ALA A 399 5.08 14.10 -2.08
C ALA A 399 5.96 13.98 -0.84
N ALA A 400 7.07 13.23 -0.88
CA ALA A 400 8.01 13.13 0.22
C ALA A 400 8.70 14.47 0.54
N GLU A 401 9.11 15.22 -0.49
CA GLU A 401 9.65 16.57 -0.31
C GLU A 401 8.59 17.55 0.24
N LYS A 402 7.37 17.50 -0.31
CA LYS A 402 6.26 18.33 0.13
C LYS A 402 5.94 18.11 1.60
N ALA A 403 5.93 16.86 2.07
CA ALA A 403 5.66 16.51 3.47
C ALA A 403 6.62 17.22 4.44
N LEU A 404 7.91 17.26 4.14
CA LEU A 404 8.91 17.97 4.97
C LEU A 404 8.65 19.48 5.05
N LYS A 405 8.31 20.09 3.92
CA LYS A 405 8.06 21.53 3.84
C LYS A 405 6.80 21.93 4.61
N LEU A 406 5.73 21.16 4.46
CA LEU A 406 4.46 21.44 5.14
C LEU A 406 4.55 21.22 6.64
N ALA A 407 5.24 20.16 7.09
CA ALA A 407 5.53 19.97 8.49
C ALA A 407 6.32 21.13 9.10
N THR A 408 7.35 21.60 8.40
CA THR A 408 8.14 22.74 8.85
C THR A 408 7.31 24.03 8.89
N LEU A 409 6.46 24.27 7.88
CA LEU A 409 5.55 25.41 7.86
C LEU A 409 4.57 25.37 9.03
N ALA A 410 3.97 24.21 9.31
CA ALA A 410 3.03 24.05 10.42
C ALA A 410 3.64 24.40 11.79
N LEU A 411 4.95 24.18 11.99
CA LEU A 411 5.63 24.56 13.23
C LEU A 411 5.85 26.07 13.37
N LEU A 412 5.79 26.83 12.28
CA LEU A 412 5.90 28.30 12.32
C LEU A 412 4.55 28.98 12.69
N GLU A 413 3.47 28.20 12.65
CA GLU A 413 2.12 28.63 13.00
C GLU A 413 1.73 28.07 14.36
N ASP A 414 0.84 28.75 15.11
CA ASP A 414 0.32 28.23 16.38
C ASP A 414 -0.84 27.23 16.21
N GLY A 415 -1.35 27.11 14.98
CA GLY A 415 -2.41 26.17 14.60
C GLY A 415 -3.83 26.64 15.01
N THR A 416 -4.00 27.84 15.51
CA THR A 416 -5.30 28.31 16.05
C THR A 416 -6.21 28.95 15.01
N ASP A 417 -5.65 29.56 13.95
CA ASP A 417 -6.39 30.36 12.97
C ASP A 417 -6.80 29.58 11.71
N LYS A 418 -6.62 28.26 11.67
CA LYS A 418 -7.00 27.46 10.52
C LYS A 418 -8.52 27.37 10.31
N LYS A 419 -8.92 27.44 9.04
CA LYS A 419 -10.33 27.32 8.63
C LYS A 419 -10.72 25.92 8.21
N VAL A 420 -9.76 25.10 7.80
CA VAL A 420 -10.00 23.72 7.35
C VAL A 420 -9.34 22.76 8.35
N SER A 421 -10.09 21.77 8.81
CA SER A 421 -9.60 20.69 9.66
C SER A 421 -9.19 19.46 8.84
N LEU A 422 -8.42 18.56 9.44
CA LEU A 422 -8.10 17.29 8.81
C LEU A 422 -9.35 16.45 8.52
N ASP A 423 -10.36 16.51 9.40
CA ASP A 423 -11.61 15.77 9.20
C ASP A 423 -12.40 16.31 7.99
N GLU A 424 -12.43 17.63 7.78
CA GLU A 424 -13.08 18.25 6.62
C GLU A 424 -12.38 17.90 5.31
N VAL A 425 -11.03 17.88 5.29
CA VAL A 425 -10.30 17.52 4.08
C VAL A 425 -10.42 16.03 3.77
N ILE A 426 -10.53 15.15 4.78
CA ILE A 426 -10.82 13.73 4.60
C ILE A 426 -12.18 13.52 3.93
N GLN A 427 -13.21 14.22 4.41
CA GLN A 427 -14.54 14.17 3.82
C GLN A 427 -14.56 14.73 2.38
N THR A 428 -13.85 15.82 2.14
CA THR A 428 -13.70 16.42 0.81
C THR A 428 -13.01 15.45 -0.15
N MET A 429 -11.97 14.76 0.29
CA MET A 429 -11.29 13.73 -0.50
C MET A 429 -12.25 12.59 -0.88
N LEU A 430 -13.06 12.11 0.06
CA LEU A 430 -14.05 11.06 -0.20
C LEU A 430 -15.08 11.51 -1.25
N GLN A 431 -15.61 12.75 -1.10
CA GLN A 431 -16.59 13.30 -2.04
C GLN A 431 -15.98 13.50 -3.43
N THR A 432 -14.79 14.11 -3.52
CA THR A 432 -14.05 14.28 -4.77
C THR A 432 -13.78 12.93 -5.44
N GLY A 433 -13.45 11.91 -4.63
CA GLY A 433 -13.29 10.55 -5.12
C GLY A 433 -14.57 9.96 -5.71
N ARG A 434 -15.73 10.20 -5.09
CA ARG A 434 -17.04 9.76 -5.61
C ARG A 434 -17.38 10.45 -6.93
N ASP A 435 -17.08 11.73 -7.06
CA ASP A 435 -17.35 12.55 -8.25
C ASP A 435 -16.36 12.27 -9.39
N MET A 436 -15.21 11.67 -9.09
CA MET A 436 -14.19 11.29 -10.08
C MET A 436 -14.72 10.19 -10.99
N LYS A 437 -14.58 10.36 -12.31
CA LYS A 437 -14.97 9.33 -13.30
C LYS A 437 -14.19 8.03 -13.06
N ALA A 438 -14.86 6.89 -13.18
CA ALA A 438 -14.28 5.57 -13.00
C ALA A 438 -13.01 5.34 -13.84
N THR A 439 -12.94 5.91 -15.05
CA THR A 439 -11.79 5.82 -15.96
C THR A 439 -10.49 6.41 -15.38
N TYR A 440 -10.56 7.24 -14.33
CA TYR A 440 -9.43 7.84 -13.62
C TYR A 440 -9.10 7.13 -12.29
N LYS A 441 -9.70 5.95 -12.05
CA LYS A 441 -9.57 5.18 -10.81
C LYS A 441 -8.89 3.83 -11.05
N GLU A 442 -7.58 3.85 -11.30
CA GLU A 442 -6.75 2.65 -11.44
C GLU A 442 -7.18 1.70 -12.59
N THR A 443 -7.66 2.29 -13.69
CA THR A 443 -8.10 1.51 -14.87
C THR A 443 -7.18 1.60 -16.07
N SER A 444 -6.27 2.57 -16.11
CA SER A 444 -5.42 2.90 -17.27
C SER A 444 -6.20 3.25 -18.56
N LEU A 445 -7.49 3.59 -18.43
CA LEU A 445 -8.37 3.92 -19.56
C LEU A 445 -8.49 5.43 -19.84
N ALA A 446 -7.75 6.27 -19.11
CA ALA A 446 -7.77 7.72 -19.26
C ALA A 446 -6.42 8.36 -18.92
N GLY A 447 -6.33 9.69 -18.97
CA GLY A 447 -5.18 10.45 -18.51
C GLY A 447 -3.87 10.13 -19.22
N LEU A 448 -2.79 10.05 -18.44
CA LEU A 448 -1.44 9.78 -18.96
C LEU A 448 -1.34 8.43 -19.67
N ALA A 449 -2.06 7.40 -19.21
CA ALA A 449 -2.07 6.08 -19.80
C ALA A 449 -2.44 6.16 -21.30
N ILE A 450 -3.56 6.80 -21.63
CA ILE A 450 -4.03 6.95 -23.02
C ILE A 450 -3.16 7.93 -23.83
N THR A 451 -2.69 9.02 -23.21
CA THR A 451 -1.88 10.02 -23.89
C THR A 451 -0.55 9.44 -24.37
N LEU A 452 0.07 8.55 -23.58
CA LEU A 452 1.33 7.91 -23.93
C LEU A 452 1.14 6.75 -24.92
N GLN A 453 0.04 5.99 -24.82
CA GLN A 453 -0.30 4.96 -25.83
C GLN A 453 -0.38 5.53 -27.25
N LYS A 454 -0.94 6.72 -27.42
CA LYS A 454 -1.01 7.42 -28.70
C LYS A 454 0.35 7.81 -29.28
N LYS A 455 1.42 7.81 -28.48
CA LYS A 455 2.79 8.12 -28.90
C LYS A 455 3.60 6.87 -29.31
N ALA A 456 2.93 5.72 -29.58
CA ALA A 456 3.54 4.46 -30.00
C ALA A 456 4.69 3.97 -29.09
N ILE A 457 4.51 4.01 -27.78
CA ILE A 457 5.23 3.13 -26.89
C ILE A 457 4.58 1.77 -27.05
N PRO A 458 5.26 0.71 -27.53
CA PRO A 458 4.68 -0.62 -27.60
C PRO A 458 4.51 -1.17 -26.18
N VAL A 459 3.41 -0.84 -25.54
CA VAL A 459 2.95 -1.53 -24.35
C VAL A 459 2.28 -2.78 -24.86
N SER A 460 2.84 -3.94 -24.58
CA SER A 460 2.20 -5.22 -24.90
C SER A 460 1.02 -5.45 -23.95
N VAL A 461 -0.03 -4.67 -24.11
CA VAL A 461 -1.35 -5.01 -23.60
C VAL A 461 -1.90 -6.01 -24.62
N ARG A 462 -1.83 -7.31 -24.32
CA ARG A 462 -2.70 -8.28 -24.98
C ARG A 462 -4.12 -7.98 -24.51
N VAL A 463 -4.80 -7.12 -25.25
CA VAL A 463 -6.26 -7.14 -25.29
C VAL A 463 -6.59 -8.49 -25.94
N VAL A 464 -7.15 -9.40 -25.18
CA VAL A 464 -7.78 -10.58 -25.74
C VAL A 464 -9.00 -10.05 -26.48
N GLU A 465 -8.89 -9.87 -27.79
CA GLU A 465 -10.06 -9.70 -28.63
C GLU A 465 -10.90 -10.98 -28.51
N CYS A 466 -12.18 -10.80 -28.26
CA CYS A 466 -13.21 -11.85 -28.19
C CYS A 466 -13.28 -12.71 -29.45
#